data_ad471ff0322884f23b9b0d6e2c616964
#
_entry.id   ad471ff0322884f23b9b0d6e2c616964
#
_cell.length_a   1.000
_cell.length_b   1.000
_cell.length_c   1.000
_cell.angle_alpha   90.00
_cell.angle_beta   90.00
_cell.angle_gamma   90.00
#
_symmetry.space_group_name_H-M   'P 1'
#
loop_
_entity.id
_entity.type
_entity.pdbx_description
1 polymer ?
#
loop_
_entity_poly.entity_id
_entity_poly.type
_entity_poly.pdbx_seq_one_letter_code
_entity_poly.pdbx_strand_id
1 'polypeptide(L)'
;SGHIYEVSFEDFTKTKITGTTIPGTEEVLFDKTGSFAVFRYFDETEGEIKTFGGQIPTSSAQIGRVIGEYFDDNISTLSFSPEEARVVYAKEDGVYTNVFLSDFNGNNKRQIFSSPFSEWLLNWSNKETVILTTKPSAYYGGFVYSIDTKTSSLEKITGGATGLTFNISNVLFGFLGTTSENSMSLYSFNKETSGVTNLGIGTLPEKCKIHDSSVSYCFVPNFIPSGVYPDDWYKGKVSFNDSLWRVDLNNRVVNKVTDVSQVAGYSIDGMSPVVSLDNEDLLFINKKDLSLWLYDL
;
A
#
# COMPACT_ATOMS: atom_id res chain seq x y z
N SER A 1 -6.19 -19.76 2.66
CA SER A 1 -5.52 -21.04 2.96
C SER A 1 -4.12 -20.87 3.56
N GLY A 2 -3.53 -19.68 3.50
CA GLY A 2 -2.20 -19.35 4.05
C GLY A 2 -1.01 -19.99 3.32
N HIS A 3 -1.22 -20.59 2.16
CA HIS A 3 -0.12 -21.02 1.28
C HIS A 3 0.29 -19.90 0.33
N ILE A 4 1.57 -19.90 -0.06
CA ILE A 4 2.08 -19.03 -1.11
C ILE A 4 2.02 -19.80 -2.44
N TYR A 5 1.60 -19.09 -3.47
CA TYR A 5 1.55 -19.57 -4.85
C TYR A 5 2.23 -18.59 -5.78
N GLU A 6 2.86 -19.11 -6.81
CA GLU A 6 3.28 -18.40 -7.99
C GLU A 6 2.21 -18.56 -9.06
N VAL A 7 1.91 -17.48 -9.78
CA VAL A 7 0.94 -17.48 -10.88
C VAL A 7 1.65 -17.01 -12.14
N SER A 8 1.66 -17.82 -13.18
CA SER A 8 2.10 -17.43 -14.52
C SER A 8 1.05 -16.54 -15.17
N PHE A 9 1.45 -15.44 -15.79
CA PHE A 9 0.53 -14.56 -16.52
C PHE A 9 0.26 -15.04 -17.95
N GLU A 10 1.11 -15.91 -18.50
CA GLU A 10 0.91 -16.44 -19.85
C GLU A 10 -0.26 -17.42 -19.95
N ASP A 11 -0.40 -18.30 -18.96
CA ASP A 11 -1.38 -19.38 -18.98
C ASP A 11 -2.24 -19.49 -17.71
N PHE A 12 -2.07 -18.56 -16.78
CA PHE A 12 -2.72 -18.51 -15.47
C PHE A 12 -2.50 -19.77 -14.61
N THR A 13 -1.44 -20.53 -14.89
CA THR A 13 -1.10 -21.69 -14.07
C THR A 13 -0.69 -21.23 -12.67
N LYS A 14 -1.18 -21.96 -11.67
CA LYS A 14 -0.97 -21.68 -10.26
C LYS A 14 -0.10 -22.77 -9.65
N THR A 15 1.15 -22.44 -9.33
CA THR A 15 2.12 -23.35 -8.74
C THR A 15 2.25 -23.09 -7.24
N LYS A 16 2.06 -24.12 -6.42
CA LYS A 16 2.21 -24.02 -4.98
C LYS A 16 3.68 -24.02 -4.58
N ILE A 17 4.12 -22.95 -3.87
CA ILE A 17 5.51 -22.80 -3.42
C ILE A 17 5.71 -23.36 -2.00
N THR A 18 4.73 -23.17 -1.09
CA THR A 18 4.89 -23.57 0.31
C THR A 18 4.06 -24.78 0.70
N GLY A 19 4.67 -25.73 1.39
CA GLY A 19 4.00 -26.88 2.00
C GLY A 19 3.32 -26.58 3.33
N THR A 20 3.81 -25.56 4.04
CA THR A 20 3.24 -25.10 5.32
C THR A 20 2.27 -23.95 5.08
N THR A 21 1.31 -23.77 5.96
CA THR A 21 0.35 -22.67 5.97
C THR A 21 0.63 -21.71 7.11
N ILE A 22 0.27 -20.45 6.93
CA ILE A 22 0.15 -19.47 8.00
C ILE A 22 -1.36 -19.14 8.09
N PRO A 23 -2.11 -19.83 8.94
CA PRO A 23 -3.56 -19.59 9.07
C PRO A 23 -3.80 -18.22 9.69
N GLY A 24 -4.99 -17.65 9.48
CA GLY A 24 -5.33 -16.34 10.02
C GLY A 24 -4.57 -15.17 9.39
N THR A 25 -3.88 -15.38 8.26
CA THR A 25 -3.14 -14.32 7.57
C THR A 25 -4.10 -13.21 7.12
N GLU A 26 -3.85 -12.00 7.61
CA GLU A 26 -4.60 -10.77 7.28
C GLU A 26 -3.85 -9.91 6.26
N GLU A 27 -2.52 -9.86 6.38
CA GLU A 27 -1.68 -9.05 5.52
C GLU A 27 -0.37 -9.78 5.17
N VAL A 28 0.05 -9.69 3.92
CA VAL A 28 1.37 -10.14 3.48
C VAL A 28 2.00 -9.05 2.65
N LEU A 29 3.21 -8.66 3.02
CA LEU A 29 4.04 -7.76 2.23
C LEU A 29 5.24 -8.53 1.70
N PHE A 30 5.50 -8.38 0.40
CA PHE A 30 6.66 -8.97 -0.25
C PHE A 30 7.72 -7.89 -0.50
N ASP A 31 8.97 -8.29 -0.47
CA ASP A 31 10.04 -7.45 -1.01
C ASP A 31 9.93 -7.36 -2.55
N LYS A 32 10.68 -6.45 -3.15
CA LYS A 32 10.69 -6.21 -4.61
C LYS A 32 10.99 -7.47 -5.43
N THR A 33 11.73 -8.42 -4.88
CA THR A 33 12.17 -9.64 -5.59
C THR A 33 11.22 -10.83 -5.40
N GLY A 34 10.28 -10.73 -4.46
CA GLY A 34 9.46 -11.85 -4.04
C GLY A 34 10.20 -12.91 -3.23
N SER A 35 11.48 -12.65 -2.85
CA SER A 35 12.32 -13.59 -2.11
C SER A 35 12.09 -13.56 -0.60
N PHE A 36 11.57 -12.44 -0.09
CA PHE A 36 11.28 -12.25 1.32
C PHE A 36 9.86 -11.73 1.50
N ALA A 37 9.23 -12.12 2.59
CA ALA A 37 7.92 -11.60 2.96
C ALA A 37 7.79 -11.39 4.47
N VAL A 38 6.92 -10.45 4.85
CA VAL A 38 6.44 -10.29 6.21
C VAL A 38 4.95 -10.59 6.22
N PHE A 39 4.57 -11.50 7.11
CA PHE A 39 3.21 -11.98 7.31
C PHE A 39 2.68 -11.39 8.61
N ARG A 40 1.47 -10.85 8.57
CA ARG A 40 0.70 -10.48 9.75
C ARG A 40 -0.52 -11.38 9.80
N TYR A 41 -0.69 -12.09 10.90
CA TYR A 41 -1.77 -13.04 11.05
C TYR A 41 -2.36 -12.96 12.46
N PHE A 42 -3.64 -13.23 12.57
CA PHE A 42 -4.30 -13.32 13.86
C PHE A 42 -4.01 -14.68 14.51
N ASP A 43 -3.40 -14.67 15.69
CA ASP A 43 -3.20 -15.85 16.50
C ASP A 43 -4.41 -16.04 17.42
N GLU A 44 -5.23 -17.06 17.12
CA GLU A 44 -6.45 -17.34 17.88
C GLU A 44 -6.15 -17.76 19.33
N THR A 45 -4.94 -18.30 19.59
CA THR A 45 -4.55 -18.79 20.93
C THR A 45 -4.21 -17.64 21.85
N GLU A 46 -3.49 -16.64 21.32
CA GLU A 46 -3.05 -15.48 22.08
C GLU A 46 -4.01 -14.29 21.93
N GLY A 47 -4.90 -14.32 20.93
CA GLY A 47 -5.91 -13.29 20.69
C GLY A 47 -5.31 -11.99 20.12
N GLU A 48 -4.17 -12.05 19.45
CA GLU A 48 -3.44 -10.89 18.95
C GLU A 48 -2.86 -11.08 17.55
N ILE A 49 -2.45 -9.99 16.91
CA ILE A 49 -1.78 -10.01 15.61
C ILE A 49 -0.28 -10.29 15.82
N LYS A 50 0.19 -11.40 15.29
CA LYS A 50 1.62 -11.74 15.22
C LYS A 50 2.21 -11.30 13.88
N THR A 51 3.48 -10.91 13.92
CA THR A 51 4.25 -10.53 12.73
C THR A 51 5.45 -11.46 12.57
N PHE A 52 5.55 -12.10 11.40
CA PHE A 52 6.61 -13.06 11.07
C PHE A 52 7.28 -12.67 9.77
N GLY A 53 8.59 -12.48 9.77
CA GLY A 53 9.39 -12.18 8.58
C GLY A 53 10.21 -13.38 8.15
N GLY A 54 10.15 -13.73 6.86
CA GLY A 54 10.84 -14.91 6.39
C GLY A 54 11.21 -14.89 4.93
N GLN A 55 12.15 -15.76 4.60
CA GLN A 55 12.57 -16.06 3.24
C GLN A 55 11.63 -17.07 2.59
N ILE A 56 11.21 -16.75 1.37
CA ILE A 56 10.34 -17.59 0.55
C ILE A 56 11.20 -18.61 -0.20
N PRO A 57 10.78 -19.88 -0.31
CA PRO A 57 11.48 -20.86 -1.12
C PRO A 57 11.51 -20.46 -2.59
N THR A 58 12.68 -20.48 -3.21
CA THR A 58 12.90 -20.04 -4.59
C THR A 58 12.75 -21.13 -5.64
N SER A 59 12.49 -22.38 -5.22
CA SER A 59 12.42 -23.51 -6.15
C SER A 59 11.04 -24.13 -6.18
N SER A 60 10.39 -24.04 -7.33
CA SER A 60 9.15 -24.78 -7.64
C SER A 60 9.36 -26.29 -7.75
N ALA A 61 10.61 -26.77 -7.81
CA ALA A 61 10.93 -28.20 -7.89
C ALA A 61 10.72 -28.95 -6.55
N GLN A 62 10.71 -28.24 -5.42
CA GLN A 62 10.40 -28.80 -4.12
C GLN A 62 9.56 -27.83 -3.31
N ILE A 63 8.39 -28.28 -2.88
CA ILE A 63 7.53 -27.51 -1.98
C ILE A 63 8.30 -27.30 -0.67
N GLY A 64 8.67 -26.04 -0.40
CA GLY A 64 9.43 -25.64 0.77
C GLY A 64 8.57 -25.08 1.90
N ARG A 65 9.22 -24.55 2.90
CA ARG A 65 8.59 -23.74 3.95
C ARG A 65 9.27 -22.37 4.04
N VAL A 66 8.55 -21.37 4.49
CA VAL A 66 9.13 -20.06 4.83
C VAL A 66 10.03 -20.25 6.05
N ILE A 67 11.27 -19.76 5.97
CA ILE A 67 12.25 -19.78 7.05
C ILE A 67 12.44 -18.35 7.53
N GLY A 68 12.20 -18.11 8.82
CA GLY A 68 12.27 -16.74 9.33
C GLY A 68 12.10 -16.66 10.84
N GLU A 69 11.81 -15.47 11.33
CA GLU A 69 11.72 -15.12 12.74
C GLU A 69 10.50 -14.24 13.01
N TYR A 70 10.07 -14.24 14.27
CA TYR A 70 9.02 -13.35 14.75
C TYR A 70 9.57 -11.98 15.08
N PHE A 71 8.81 -10.97 14.74
CA PHE A 71 9.02 -9.63 15.23
C PHE A 71 8.56 -9.50 16.69
N ASP A 72 8.90 -8.38 17.31
CA ASP A 72 8.27 -7.96 18.57
C ASP A 72 6.75 -7.82 18.39
N ASP A 73 5.99 -7.92 19.48
CA ASP A 73 4.54 -7.72 19.49
C ASP A 73 4.15 -6.23 19.31
N ASN A 74 2.86 -5.99 19.08
CA ASN A 74 2.26 -4.65 18.96
C ASN A 74 2.75 -3.83 17.76
N ILE A 75 3.05 -4.49 16.63
CA ILE A 75 3.31 -3.79 15.38
C ILE A 75 1.98 -3.34 14.78
N SER A 76 1.81 -2.02 14.61
CA SER A 76 0.61 -1.42 14.04
C SER A 76 0.66 -1.30 12.52
N THR A 77 1.81 -0.99 11.96
CA THR A 77 2.03 -0.83 10.51
C THR A 77 3.47 -1.14 10.12
N LEU A 78 3.66 -1.55 8.88
CA LEU A 78 5.00 -1.80 8.33
C LEU A 78 5.05 -1.55 6.81
N SER A 79 6.26 -1.36 6.28
CA SER A 79 6.51 -1.23 4.84
C SER A 79 7.89 -1.80 4.50
N PHE A 80 7.99 -2.49 3.35
CA PHE A 80 9.28 -2.91 2.81
C PHE A 80 10.05 -1.74 2.19
N SER A 81 11.37 -1.83 2.26
CA SER A 81 12.25 -1.01 1.44
C SER A 81 12.07 -1.35 -0.04
N PRO A 82 12.00 -0.35 -0.95
CA PRO A 82 11.90 -0.61 -2.37
C PRO A 82 13.21 -1.14 -3.00
N GLU A 83 14.32 -1.14 -2.27
CA GLU A 83 15.64 -1.47 -2.79
C GLU A 83 16.33 -2.64 -2.08
N GLU A 84 16.04 -2.84 -0.80
CA GLU A 84 16.75 -3.80 0.08
C GLU A 84 15.77 -4.72 0.79
N ALA A 85 16.22 -5.89 1.23
CA ALA A 85 15.43 -6.81 2.05
C ALA A 85 15.35 -6.32 3.51
N ARG A 86 14.81 -5.11 3.69
CA ARG A 86 14.64 -4.43 4.96
C ARG A 86 13.23 -3.89 5.11
N VAL A 87 12.82 -3.67 6.33
CA VAL A 87 11.50 -3.14 6.67
C VAL A 87 11.59 -1.95 7.61
N VAL A 88 10.63 -1.05 7.48
CA VAL A 88 10.28 -0.06 8.49
C VAL A 88 8.98 -0.49 9.14
N TYR A 89 8.90 -0.40 10.45
CA TYR A 89 7.68 -0.73 11.18
C TYR A 89 7.45 0.19 12.38
N ALA A 90 6.19 0.38 12.73
CA ALA A 90 5.78 1.10 13.93
C ALA A 90 5.33 0.11 14.99
N LYS A 91 5.83 0.30 16.21
CA LYS A 91 5.49 -0.48 17.39
C LYS A 91 4.93 0.42 18.47
N GLU A 92 3.81 0.03 19.06
CA GLU A 92 3.20 0.73 20.18
C GLU A 92 3.66 0.14 21.51
N ASP A 93 4.06 1.00 22.46
CA ASP A 93 4.46 0.59 23.82
C ASP A 93 3.43 1.00 24.89
N GLY A 94 2.25 1.46 24.47
CA GLY A 94 1.17 1.96 25.32
C GLY A 94 1.25 3.44 25.66
N VAL A 95 2.41 4.09 25.46
CA VAL A 95 2.62 5.53 25.66
C VAL A 95 3.04 6.21 24.35
N TYR A 96 3.94 5.57 23.64
CA TYR A 96 4.52 6.07 22.40
C TYR A 96 4.35 5.06 21.28
N THR A 97 4.30 5.59 20.06
CA THR A 97 4.56 4.83 18.84
C THR A 97 6.01 5.04 18.44
N ASN A 98 6.78 3.99 18.40
CA ASN A 98 8.18 3.99 18.05
C ASN A 98 8.35 3.37 16.66
N VAL A 99 9.11 4.04 15.77
CA VAL A 99 9.36 3.58 14.41
C VAL A 99 10.80 3.06 14.31
N PHE A 100 10.92 1.85 13.78
CA PHE A 100 12.18 1.14 13.63
C PHE A 100 12.45 0.78 12.17
N LEU A 101 13.74 0.84 11.80
CA LEU A 101 14.28 0.14 10.63
C LEU A 101 14.89 -1.17 11.09
N SER A 102 14.66 -2.25 10.34
CA SER A 102 15.29 -3.55 10.60
C SER A 102 15.52 -4.33 9.30
N ASP A 103 16.16 -5.48 9.41
CA ASP A 103 16.14 -6.49 8.37
C ASP A 103 14.72 -7.06 8.22
N PHE A 104 14.46 -7.79 7.14
CA PHE A 104 13.14 -8.38 6.85
C PHE A 104 12.60 -9.32 7.94
N ASN A 105 13.47 -9.83 8.82
CA ASN A 105 13.13 -10.73 9.92
C ASN A 105 13.12 -10.03 11.30
N GLY A 106 13.15 -8.70 11.34
CA GLY A 106 13.10 -7.91 12.57
C GLY A 106 14.46 -7.74 13.29
N ASN A 107 15.53 -8.35 12.77
CA ASN A 107 16.88 -8.22 13.35
C ASN A 107 17.54 -6.87 12.97
N ASN A 108 18.66 -6.54 13.62
CA ASN A 108 19.43 -5.32 13.39
C ASN A 108 18.59 -4.04 13.45
N LYS A 109 17.64 -4.00 14.38
CA LYS A 109 16.70 -2.89 14.54
C LYS A 109 17.35 -1.61 15.03
N ARG A 110 16.97 -0.48 14.43
CA ARG A 110 17.35 0.87 14.83
C ARG A 110 16.13 1.77 14.86
N GLN A 111 15.88 2.40 16.01
CA GLN A 111 14.82 3.39 16.13
C GLN A 111 15.16 4.65 15.35
N ILE A 112 14.21 5.16 14.58
CA ILE A 112 14.35 6.38 13.77
C ILE A 112 13.35 7.47 14.15
N PHE A 113 12.27 7.13 14.88
CA PHE A 113 11.26 8.09 15.30
C PHE A 113 10.54 7.61 16.56
N SER A 114 9.98 8.54 17.32
CA SER A 114 9.10 8.29 18.45
C SER A 114 8.08 9.41 18.57
N SER A 115 6.83 9.06 18.85
CA SER A 115 5.73 10.01 18.92
C SER A 115 4.70 9.57 19.96
N PRO A 116 4.10 10.51 20.72
CA PRO A 116 2.95 10.21 21.58
C PRO A 116 1.65 10.00 20.78
N PHE A 117 1.66 10.26 19.46
CA PHE A 117 0.54 9.94 18.59
C PHE A 117 0.64 8.48 18.15
N SER A 118 -0.47 7.77 18.21
CA SER A 118 -0.68 6.45 17.64
C SER A 118 -1.18 6.54 16.19
N GLU A 119 -1.41 5.39 15.57
CA GLU A 119 -2.05 5.24 14.27
C GLU A 119 -1.33 5.96 13.11
N TRP A 120 -0.01 5.81 13.06
CA TRP A 120 0.79 6.18 11.91
C TRP A 120 0.68 5.13 10.80
N LEU A 121 0.63 5.59 9.55
CA LEU A 121 0.83 4.77 8.35
C LEU A 121 2.23 5.02 7.82
N LEU A 122 2.92 3.94 7.47
CA LEU A 122 4.29 3.97 6.98
C LEU A 122 4.36 3.59 5.50
N ASN A 123 5.16 4.32 4.74
CA ASN A 123 5.52 3.99 3.38
C ASN A 123 7.03 4.24 3.18
N TRP A 124 7.78 3.20 2.86
CA TRP A 124 9.20 3.34 2.53
C TRP A 124 9.35 3.69 1.04
N SER A 125 9.45 4.98 0.74
CA SER A 125 9.34 5.49 -0.63
C SER A 125 10.58 5.31 -1.49
N ASN A 126 11.77 5.39 -0.89
CA ASN A 126 13.07 5.18 -1.54
C ASN A 126 14.13 4.88 -0.47
N LYS A 127 15.37 4.54 -0.90
CA LYS A 127 16.45 4.14 -0.02
C LYS A 127 16.64 5.03 1.22
N GLU A 128 16.44 6.33 1.07
CA GLU A 128 16.77 7.33 2.09
C GLU A 128 15.56 7.93 2.79
N THR A 129 14.32 7.61 2.34
CA THR A 129 13.13 8.31 2.82
C THR A 129 12.01 7.35 3.21
N VAL A 130 11.56 7.45 4.44
CA VAL A 130 10.31 6.87 4.93
C VAL A 130 9.27 7.98 5.07
N ILE A 131 8.07 7.75 4.57
CA ILE A 131 6.92 8.64 4.73
C ILE A 131 6.08 8.17 5.90
N LEU A 132 5.74 9.11 6.77
CA LEU A 132 4.77 8.93 7.85
C LEU A 132 3.52 9.73 7.53
N THR A 133 2.38 9.08 7.49
CA THR A 133 1.08 9.72 7.36
C THR A 133 0.26 9.41 8.60
N THR A 134 -0.39 10.41 9.22
CA THR A 134 -1.37 10.13 10.24
C THR A 134 -2.53 9.35 9.63
N LYS A 135 -3.13 8.41 10.36
CA LYS A 135 -4.29 7.66 9.86
C LYS A 135 -5.37 8.63 9.36
N PRO A 136 -5.82 8.46 8.14
CA PRO A 136 -6.81 9.37 7.55
C PRO A 136 -8.13 9.35 8.31
N SER A 137 -8.74 10.50 8.47
CA SER A 137 -10.04 10.65 9.12
C SER A 137 -10.85 11.76 8.45
N ALA A 138 -12.13 11.53 8.23
CA ALA A 138 -13.05 12.55 7.74
C ALA A 138 -13.24 13.70 8.70
N TYR A 139 -12.92 13.52 9.99
CA TYR A 139 -13.22 14.48 11.06
C TYR A 139 -12.02 15.31 11.50
N TYR A 140 -10.81 14.85 11.23
CA TYR A 140 -9.57 15.47 11.68
C TYR A 140 -8.62 15.72 10.52
N GLY A 141 -7.92 16.84 10.59
CA GLY A 141 -6.88 17.16 9.63
C GLY A 141 -5.67 16.21 9.80
N GLY A 142 -5.29 15.57 8.70
CA GLY A 142 -4.13 14.69 8.66
C GLY A 142 -2.82 15.43 8.42
N PHE A 143 -1.70 14.74 8.62
CA PHE A 143 -0.35 15.25 8.39
C PHE A 143 0.52 14.21 7.71
N VAL A 144 1.45 14.68 6.88
CA VAL A 144 2.44 13.86 6.18
C VAL A 144 3.83 14.39 6.49
N TYR A 145 4.70 13.49 6.90
CA TYR A 145 6.10 13.78 7.18
C TYR A 145 7.01 12.83 6.41
N SER A 146 8.23 13.26 6.14
CA SER A 146 9.33 12.40 5.71
C SER A 146 10.35 12.25 6.83
N ILE A 147 10.93 11.05 6.93
CA ILE A 147 12.08 10.76 7.78
C ILE A 147 13.24 10.31 6.90
N ASP A 148 14.38 10.95 7.05
CA ASP A 148 15.63 10.48 6.46
C ASP A 148 16.10 9.21 7.17
N THR A 149 16.30 8.13 6.43
CA THR A 149 16.65 6.82 7.00
C THR A 149 18.04 6.77 7.63
N LYS A 150 18.96 7.68 7.31
CA LYS A 150 20.32 7.73 7.84
C LYS A 150 20.41 8.61 9.08
N THR A 151 19.89 9.83 8.96
CA THR A 151 20.03 10.88 9.99
C THR A 151 18.88 10.90 11.00
N SER A 152 17.75 10.25 10.68
CA SER A 152 16.48 10.32 11.42
C SER A 152 15.89 11.75 11.48
N SER A 153 16.27 12.61 10.54
CA SER A 153 15.71 13.94 10.40
C SER A 153 14.26 13.86 9.94
N LEU A 154 13.37 14.56 10.65
CA LEU A 154 11.96 14.65 10.36
C LEU A 154 11.64 15.96 9.65
N GLU A 155 10.95 15.89 8.52
CA GLU A 155 10.48 17.05 7.78
C GLU A 155 8.99 16.94 7.48
N LYS A 156 8.24 18.04 7.68
CA LYS A 156 6.81 18.09 7.34
C LYS A 156 6.64 18.34 5.84
N ILE A 157 5.94 17.43 5.17
CA ILE A 157 5.61 17.57 3.74
C ILE A 157 4.34 18.42 3.57
N THR A 158 3.25 18.04 4.25
CA THR A 158 1.95 18.72 4.13
C THR A 158 1.06 18.39 5.33
N GLY A 159 -0.13 19.00 5.41
CA GLY A 159 -1.13 18.62 6.41
C GLY A 159 -2.21 19.68 6.63
N GLY A 160 -3.17 19.31 7.48
CA GLY A 160 -4.30 20.14 7.87
C GLY A 160 -5.61 19.86 7.12
N ALA A 161 -5.57 19.12 6.02
CA ALA A 161 -6.77 18.72 5.29
C ALA A 161 -7.44 17.50 5.94
N THR A 162 -8.77 17.48 5.98
CA THR A 162 -9.55 16.33 6.41
C THR A 162 -9.49 15.21 5.38
N GLY A 163 -9.55 13.95 5.85
CA GLY A 163 -9.43 12.78 5.01
C GLY A 163 -8.12 12.71 4.22
N LEU A 164 -7.07 13.36 4.74
CA LEU A 164 -5.78 13.40 4.09
C LEU A 164 -5.19 12.00 3.95
N THR A 165 -5.07 11.54 2.72
CA THR A 165 -4.39 10.31 2.33
C THR A 165 -3.19 10.66 1.46
N PHE A 166 -2.13 9.88 1.54
CA PHE A 166 -0.91 10.16 0.79
C PHE A 166 -0.23 8.86 0.36
N ASN A 167 0.15 8.79 -0.89
CA ASN A 167 0.97 7.71 -1.42
C ASN A 167 2.03 8.28 -2.35
N ILE A 168 3.27 7.90 -2.14
CA ILE A 168 4.38 8.25 -3.01
C ILE A 168 4.86 7.00 -3.72
N SER A 169 4.83 7.02 -5.05
CA SER A 169 5.08 5.82 -5.85
C SER A 169 6.44 5.81 -6.52
N ASN A 170 7.08 6.97 -6.67
CA ASN A 170 8.40 7.06 -7.27
C ASN A 170 9.20 8.23 -6.69
N VAL A 171 10.35 8.54 -7.29
CA VAL A 171 11.30 9.55 -6.80
C VAL A 171 10.74 10.96 -6.94
N LEU A 172 9.86 11.21 -7.92
CA LEU A 172 9.45 12.56 -8.32
C LEU A 172 8.01 12.91 -7.92
N PHE A 173 7.09 11.97 -8.08
CA PHE A 173 5.66 12.22 -7.87
C PHE A 173 5.05 11.34 -6.79
N GLY A 174 4.04 11.87 -6.14
CA GLY A 174 3.12 11.17 -5.25
C GLY A 174 1.68 11.61 -5.50
N PHE A 175 0.76 10.95 -4.83
CA PHE A 175 -0.65 11.30 -4.79
C PHE A 175 -1.06 11.75 -3.40
N LEU A 176 -1.85 12.80 -3.37
CA LEU A 176 -2.50 13.33 -2.18
C LEU A 176 -4.01 13.25 -2.39
N GLY A 177 -4.70 12.59 -1.50
CA GLY A 177 -6.15 12.56 -1.45
C GLY A 177 -6.67 13.45 -0.32
N THR A 178 -7.77 14.14 -0.56
CA THR A 178 -8.54 14.82 0.48
C THR A 178 -10.02 14.48 0.33
N THR A 179 -10.75 14.51 1.42
CA THR A 179 -12.17 14.24 1.39
C THR A 179 -12.97 15.38 2.02
N SER A 180 -14.17 15.58 1.53
CA SER A 180 -15.22 16.37 2.16
C SER A 180 -16.52 15.57 2.14
N GLU A 181 -17.63 16.10 2.69
CA GLU A 181 -18.89 15.39 2.65
C GLU A 181 -19.25 14.91 1.25
N ASN A 182 -19.41 13.59 1.09
CA ASN A 182 -19.78 12.92 -0.16
C ASN A 182 -18.85 13.19 -1.37
N SER A 183 -17.63 13.65 -1.13
CA SER A 183 -16.68 13.88 -2.21
C SER A 183 -15.25 13.49 -1.82
N MET A 184 -14.50 13.12 -2.86
CA MET A 184 -13.06 12.87 -2.79
C MET A 184 -12.38 13.68 -3.87
N SER A 185 -11.18 14.14 -3.63
CA SER A 185 -10.36 14.85 -4.62
C SER A 185 -8.95 14.28 -4.61
N LEU A 186 -8.44 13.98 -5.79
CA LEU A 186 -7.08 13.51 -5.98
C LEU A 186 -6.21 14.62 -6.55
N TYR A 187 -5.03 14.76 -5.98
CA TYR A 187 -4.00 15.70 -6.40
C TYR A 187 -2.71 14.94 -6.70
N SER A 188 -1.95 15.42 -7.68
CA SER A 188 -0.54 15.05 -7.78
C SER A 188 0.29 15.96 -6.88
N PHE A 189 1.30 15.36 -6.26
CA PHE A 189 2.32 16.03 -5.47
C PHE A 189 3.67 15.87 -6.16
N ASN A 190 4.36 16.97 -6.47
CA ASN A 190 5.71 16.95 -7.00
C ASN A 190 6.71 17.19 -5.86
N LYS A 191 7.59 16.23 -5.63
CA LYS A 191 8.52 16.22 -4.49
C LYS A 191 9.59 17.32 -4.59
N GLU A 192 10.08 17.63 -5.80
CA GLU A 192 11.14 18.64 -5.99
C GLU A 192 10.63 20.06 -5.78
N THR A 193 9.43 20.35 -6.28
CA THR A 193 8.84 21.69 -6.21
C THR A 193 7.89 21.87 -5.04
N SER A 194 7.55 20.81 -4.32
CA SER A 194 6.45 20.76 -3.34
C SER A 194 5.11 21.20 -3.91
N GLY A 195 4.99 21.17 -5.25
CA GLY A 195 3.81 21.60 -5.98
C GLY A 195 2.68 20.58 -5.88
N VAL A 196 1.46 21.09 -5.66
CA VAL A 196 0.23 20.29 -5.62
C VAL A 196 -0.67 20.69 -6.77
N THR A 197 -1.13 19.74 -7.58
CA THR A 197 -2.02 19.99 -8.73
C THR A 197 -3.26 19.10 -8.62
N ASN A 198 -4.44 19.72 -8.67
CA ASN A 198 -5.71 18.98 -8.72
C ASN A 198 -5.84 18.24 -10.05
N LEU A 199 -6.14 16.94 -10.00
CA LEU A 199 -6.27 16.08 -11.18
C LEU A 199 -7.70 16.05 -11.74
N GLY A 200 -8.67 16.66 -11.05
CA GLY A 200 -10.08 16.72 -11.49
C GLY A 200 -10.81 15.39 -11.38
N ILE A 201 -10.25 14.39 -10.70
CA ILE A 201 -10.86 13.09 -10.44
C ILE A 201 -11.01 12.84 -8.93
N GLY A 202 -12.04 12.09 -8.57
CA GLY A 202 -12.37 11.75 -7.18
C GLY A 202 -12.04 10.30 -6.89
N THR A 203 -10.85 10.05 -6.33
CA THR A 203 -10.44 8.72 -5.88
C THR A 203 -9.42 8.82 -4.74
N LEU A 204 -9.00 7.68 -4.20
CA LEU A 204 -8.00 7.59 -3.14
C LEU A 204 -6.62 7.25 -3.72
N PRO A 205 -5.52 7.75 -3.13
CA PRO A 205 -4.16 7.45 -3.57
C PRO A 205 -3.83 5.95 -3.64
N GLU A 206 -4.42 5.12 -2.78
CA GLU A 206 -4.25 3.67 -2.75
C GLU A 206 -4.83 2.96 -3.99
N LYS A 207 -5.68 3.65 -4.72
CA LYS A 207 -6.29 3.17 -5.96
C LYS A 207 -5.47 3.58 -7.20
N CYS A 208 -4.32 4.23 -6.99
CA CYS A 208 -3.43 4.73 -8.03
C CYS A 208 -2.03 4.15 -7.93
N LYS A 209 -1.39 3.95 -9.09
CA LYS A 209 0.03 3.60 -9.19
C LYS A 209 0.70 4.43 -10.25
N ILE A 210 1.78 5.13 -9.86
CA ILE A 210 2.70 5.75 -10.82
C ILE A 210 3.57 4.62 -11.39
N HIS A 211 3.51 4.47 -12.68
CA HIS A 211 4.16 3.38 -13.39
C HIS A 211 5.59 3.72 -13.80
N ASP A 212 5.75 4.81 -14.54
CA ASP A 212 7.04 5.36 -14.94
C ASP A 212 7.31 6.73 -14.25
N SER A 213 8.13 7.57 -14.86
CA SER A 213 8.43 8.90 -14.31
C SER A 213 7.20 9.82 -14.18
N SER A 214 6.15 9.60 -14.98
CA SER A 214 5.02 10.54 -15.06
C SER A 214 3.66 9.94 -15.39
N VAL A 215 3.60 8.70 -15.86
CA VAL A 215 2.34 8.04 -16.18
C VAL A 215 1.82 7.26 -14.99
N SER A 216 0.53 7.36 -14.73
CA SER A 216 -0.13 6.64 -13.66
C SER A 216 -1.43 6.00 -14.14
N TYR A 217 -1.79 4.91 -13.51
CA TYR A 217 -3.10 4.28 -13.64
C TYR A 217 -3.85 4.38 -12.32
N CYS A 218 -5.11 4.82 -12.40
CA CYS A 218 -5.99 5.01 -11.25
C CYS A 218 -7.34 4.33 -11.46
N PHE A 219 -7.82 3.63 -10.43
CA PHE A 219 -9.20 3.22 -10.35
C PHE A 219 -10.02 4.36 -9.77
N VAL A 220 -10.99 4.85 -10.54
CA VAL A 220 -11.84 5.99 -10.17
C VAL A 220 -13.29 5.53 -10.10
N PRO A 221 -13.98 5.76 -8.97
CA PRO A 221 -15.38 5.43 -8.82
C PRO A 221 -16.24 6.07 -9.89
N ASN A 222 -17.10 5.29 -10.56
CA ASN A 222 -18.11 5.80 -11.49
C ASN A 222 -19.18 6.65 -10.77
N PHE A 223 -19.38 6.33 -9.51
CA PHE A 223 -20.28 7.03 -8.60
C PHE A 223 -19.72 6.91 -7.16
N ILE A 224 -19.77 8.01 -6.42
CA ILE A 224 -19.41 8.06 -4.99
C ILE A 224 -20.70 8.01 -4.18
N PRO A 225 -21.02 6.89 -3.50
CA PRO A 225 -22.18 6.80 -2.63
C PRO A 225 -22.11 7.80 -1.48
N SER A 226 -23.23 8.12 -0.85
CA SER A 226 -23.24 8.87 0.41
C SER A 226 -22.47 8.10 1.48
N GLY A 227 -21.56 8.79 2.19
CA GLY A 227 -20.71 8.17 3.20
C GLY A 227 -19.72 9.13 3.81
N VAL A 228 -19.02 8.65 4.82
CA VAL A 228 -17.97 9.37 5.56
C VAL A 228 -16.60 8.92 5.04
N TYR A 229 -15.99 9.70 4.17
CA TYR A 229 -14.76 9.33 3.49
C TYR A 229 -13.52 9.92 4.14
N PRO A 230 -12.40 9.15 4.21
CA PRO A 230 -12.20 7.80 3.65
C PRO A 230 -12.63 6.67 4.61
N ASP A 231 -13.11 6.98 5.81
CA ASP A 231 -13.39 6.05 6.91
C ASP A 231 -14.29 4.88 6.49
N ASP A 232 -15.42 5.16 5.84
CA ASP A 232 -16.40 4.12 5.49
C ASP A 232 -15.87 3.18 4.40
N TRP A 233 -14.98 3.67 3.51
CA TRP A 233 -14.31 2.82 2.55
C TRP A 233 -13.27 1.91 3.23
N TYR A 234 -12.45 2.45 4.15
CA TYR A 234 -11.48 1.63 4.90
C TYR A 234 -12.17 0.57 5.77
N LYS A 235 -13.30 0.92 6.38
CA LYS A 235 -14.09 -0.01 7.21
C LYS A 235 -14.90 -1.02 6.39
N GLY A 236 -14.87 -0.96 5.06
CA GLY A 236 -15.64 -1.86 4.18
C GLY A 236 -17.15 -1.62 4.19
N LYS A 237 -17.63 -0.49 4.74
CA LYS A 237 -19.06 -0.13 4.72
C LYS A 237 -19.51 0.33 3.34
N VAL A 238 -18.58 0.90 2.56
CA VAL A 238 -18.79 1.36 1.20
C VAL A 238 -17.81 0.69 0.29
N SER A 239 -18.24 0.36 -0.91
CA SER A 239 -17.44 -0.20 -1.99
C SER A 239 -17.85 0.47 -3.30
N PHE A 240 -16.91 0.61 -4.22
CA PHE A 240 -17.12 1.31 -5.48
C PHE A 240 -17.32 0.38 -6.67
N ASN A 241 -17.77 0.96 -7.78
CA ASN A 241 -17.68 0.41 -9.12
C ASN A 241 -16.81 1.34 -9.93
N ASP A 242 -15.63 0.87 -10.30
CA ASP A 242 -14.59 1.72 -10.85
C ASP A 242 -14.51 1.66 -12.37
N SER A 243 -13.97 2.76 -12.89
CA SER A 243 -13.32 2.82 -14.20
C SER A 243 -11.82 2.95 -14.04
N LEU A 244 -11.08 2.43 -15.01
CA LEU A 244 -9.63 2.62 -15.10
C LEU A 244 -9.34 3.93 -15.85
N TRP A 245 -8.47 4.74 -15.28
CA TRP A 245 -8.03 6.03 -15.83
C TRP A 245 -6.52 6.04 -15.96
N ARG A 246 -6.04 6.66 -17.04
CA ARG A 246 -4.64 6.98 -17.27
C ARG A 246 -4.41 8.45 -17.01
N VAL A 247 -3.41 8.75 -16.19
CA VAL A 247 -3.02 10.10 -15.79
C VAL A 247 -1.59 10.36 -16.25
N ASP A 248 -1.39 11.37 -17.08
CA ASP A 248 -0.07 11.89 -17.44
C ASP A 248 0.22 13.13 -16.59
N LEU A 249 1.10 12.96 -15.62
CA LEU A 249 1.42 13.95 -14.60
C LEU A 249 2.22 15.16 -15.17
N ASN A 250 3.04 14.91 -16.20
CA ASN A 250 3.82 15.96 -16.84
C ASN A 250 2.93 16.87 -17.70
N ASN A 251 2.06 16.26 -18.52
CA ASN A 251 1.19 16.97 -19.45
C ASN A 251 -0.15 17.36 -18.80
N ARG A 252 -0.43 16.89 -17.57
CA ARG A 252 -1.70 17.10 -16.85
C ARG A 252 -2.91 16.59 -17.64
N VAL A 253 -2.73 15.47 -18.32
CA VAL A 253 -3.79 14.84 -19.12
C VAL A 253 -4.37 13.67 -18.33
N VAL A 254 -5.69 13.66 -18.18
CA VAL A 254 -6.43 12.65 -17.43
C VAL A 254 -7.49 12.07 -18.35
N ASN A 255 -7.37 10.79 -18.70
CA ASN A 255 -8.25 10.09 -19.63
C ASN A 255 -8.79 8.80 -19.03
N LYS A 256 -10.09 8.57 -19.22
CA LYS A 256 -10.71 7.27 -18.95
C LYS A 256 -10.21 6.27 -19.98
N VAL A 257 -9.68 5.13 -19.52
CA VAL A 257 -9.26 4.01 -20.36
C VAL A 257 -10.47 3.12 -20.65
N THR A 258 -11.11 2.64 -19.59
CA THR A 258 -12.26 1.73 -19.71
C THR A 258 -13.10 1.73 -18.44
N ASP A 259 -14.32 1.20 -18.53
CA ASP A 259 -15.13 0.84 -17.37
C ASP A 259 -14.85 -0.63 -17.02
N VAL A 260 -13.92 -0.83 -16.07
CA VAL A 260 -13.48 -2.19 -15.71
C VAL A 260 -14.61 -3.02 -15.09
N SER A 261 -15.55 -2.38 -14.37
CA SER A 261 -16.71 -3.08 -13.82
C SER A 261 -17.65 -3.55 -14.90
N GLN A 262 -17.85 -2.74 -15.95
CA GLN A 262 -18.70 -3.09 -17.09
C GLN A 262 -18.05 -4.19 -17.94
N VAL A 263 -16.76 -4.08 -18.23
CA VAL A 263 -16.02 -5.08 -19.04
C VAL A 263 -15.96 -6.42 -18.32
N ALA A 264 -15.68 -6.43 -17.03
CA ALA A 264 -15.66 -7.64 -16.23
C ALA A 264 -17.04 -8.28 -16.04
N GLY A 265 -18.14 -7.53 -16.26
CA GLY A 265 -19.49 -7.96 -15.86
C GLY A 265 -19.62 -8.20 -14.36
N TYR A 266 -18.73 -7.59 -13.59
CA TYR A 266 -18.59 -7.77 -12.15
C TYR A 266 -18.22 -6.45 -11.47
N SER A 267 -18.67 -6.27 -10.25
CA SER A 267 -18.40 -5.04 -9.51
C SER A 267 -16.94 -5.00 -9.04
N ILE A 268 -16.16 -4.10 -9.60
CA ILE A 268 -14.73 -3.92 -9.30
C ILE A 268 -14.53 -2.65 -8.47
N ASP A 269 -13.98 -2.81 -7.28
CA ASP A 269 -13.40 -1.75 -6.43
C ASP A 269 -11.90 -1.96 -6.39
N GLY A 270 -11.18 -1.43 -7.40
CA GLY A 270 -9.77 -1.69 -7.63
C GLY A 270 -8.88 -0.97 -6.61
N MET A 271 -7.95 -1.69 -6.02
CA MET A 271 -6.93 -1.13 -5.11
C MET A 271 -5.56 -1.76 -5.34
N SER A 272 -4.52 -1.10 -4.83
CA SER A 272 -3.12 -1.56 -4.89
C SER A 272 -2.68 -1.98 -6.30
N PRO A 273 -2.91 -1.14 -7.33
CA PRO A 273 -2.51 -1.49 -8.70
C PRO A 273 -0.99 -1.61 -8.82
N VAL A 274 -0.55 -2.57 -9.64
CA VAL A 274 0.84 -2.80 -10.01
C VAL A 274 0.91 -3.02 -11.51
N VAL A 275 1.80 -2.31 -12.20
CA VAL A 275 2.05 -2.49 -13.62
C VAL A 275 3.22 -3.47 -13.81
N SER A 276 3.10 -4.39 -14.76
CA SER A 276 4.17 -5.31 -15.13
C SER A 276 5.40 -4.58 -15.68
N LEU A 277 6.56 -5.25 -15.67
CA LEU A 277 7.81 -4.65 -16.10
C LEU A 277 7.87 -4.35 -17.61
N ASP A 278 7.12 -5.10 -18.42
CA ASP A 278 6.96 -4.91 -19.86
C ASP A 278 5.89 -3.88 -20.23
N ASN A 279 5.12 -3.40 -19.24
CA ASN A 279 4.07 -2.40 -19.38
C ASN A 279 2.81 -2.88 -20.10
N GLU A 280 2.63 -4.18 -20.21
CA GLU A 280 1.50 -4.77 -20.92
C GLU A 280 0.36 -5.09 -19.98
N ASP A 281 0.64 -5.33 -18.69
CA ASP A 281 -0.33 -5.80 -17.71
C ASP A 281 -0.47 -4.88 -16.50
N LEU A 282 -1.71 -4.73 -16.03
CA LEU A 282 -2.05 -4.10 -14.76
C LEU A 282 -2.69 -5.12 -13.82
N LEU A 283 -1.97 -5.45 -12.74
CA LEU A 283 -2.51 -6.26 -11.66
C LEU A 283 -3.16 -5.37 -10.61
N PHE A 284 -4.22 -5.85 -9.99
CA PHE A 284 -4.87 -5.15 -8.89
C PHE A 284 -5.71 -6.11 -8.04
N ILE A 285 -6.05 -5.68 -6.85
CA ILE A 285 -6.94 -6.39 -5.94
C ILE A 285 -8.33 -5.76 -6.02
N ASN A 286 -9.36 -6.58 -6.18
CA ASN A 286 -10.72 -6.13 -5.96
C ASN A 286 -11.03 -6.13 -4.46
N LYS A 287 -11.23 -4.96 -3.88
CA LYS A 287 -11.48 -4.78 -2.44
C LYS A 287 -12.72 -5.54 -1.92
N LYS A 288 -13.69 -5.80 -2.79
CA LYS A 288 -14.96 -6.45 -2.39
C LYS A 288 -14.79 -7.89 -1.90
N ASP A 289 -13.87 -8.63 -2.51
CA ASP A 289 -13.70 -10.06 -2.27
C ASP A 289 -12.23 -10.48 -2.13
N LEU A 290 -11.31 -9.50 -2.20
CA LEU A 290 -9.86 -9.67 -2.17
C LEU A 290 -9.32 -10.56 -3.28
N SER A 291 -10.05 -10.69 -4.40
CA SER A 291 -9.57 -11.40 -5.58
C SER A 291 -8.52 -10.60 -6.33
N LEU A 292 -7.53 -11.30 -6.88
CA LEU A 292 -6.50 -10.73 -7.74
C LEU A 292 -7.00 -10.73 -9.18
N TRP A 293 -6.88 -9.59 -9.83
CA TRP A 293 -7.30 -9.35 -11.21
C TRP A 293 -6.12 -8.89 -12.06
N LEU A 294 -6.17 -9.21 -13.34
CA LEU A 294 -5.24 -8.74 -14.35
C LEU A 294 -6.04 -8.06 -15.47
N TYR A 295 -5.54 -6.92 -15.92
CA TYR A 295 -6.05 -6.15 -17.05
C TYR A 295 -4.91 -5.93 -18.05
N ASP A 296 -5.14 -6.25 -19.31
CA ASP A 296 -4.25 -6.02 -20.44
C ASP A 296 -4.33 -4.53 -20.85
N LEU A 297 -3.20 -3.78 -20.81
CA LEU A 297 -3.10 -2.32 -20.93
C LEU A 297 -3.08 -1.79 -22.38
#